data_ceb86eaca423edd3ed1450f730559731
#
_entry.id   ceb86eaca423edd3ed1450f730559731
#
_cell.length_a   1.000
_cell.length_b   1.000
_cell.length_c   1.000
_cell.angle_alpha   90.00
_cell.angle_beta   90.00
_cell.angle_gamma   90.00
#
_symmetry.space_group_name_H-M   'P 1'
#
loop_
_entity.id
_entity.type
_entity.pdbx_description
1 polymer ?
#
loop_
_entity_poly.entity_id
_entity_poly.type
_entity_poly.pdbx_seq_one_letter_code
_entity_poly.pdbx_strand_id
1 'polypeptide(L)'
;MQKAGCLLALVLFFSVAGAAQQTPKVEVFAGYSHFLADLNDTSFNLDGVHVSAAENLNSWLGGVLDFSTHYGTRAGVNVNTQSIMYGPRFAYRKSKAVTPSAHALFGAVRGSAGYAGISMSNYRFAVAAGGEIDVRINARVAFRVIQADYMMTRFLNLRQDNLRVSTGFVFRFPRW
;
A
#
# COMPACT_ATOMS: atom_id res chain seq x y z
N MET A 1 36.08 -5.21 4.37
CA MET A 1 35.67 -4.73 5.70
C MET A 1 34.77 -3.49 5.68
N GLN A 2 34.43 -2.88 4.53
CA GLN A 2 33.57 -1.70 4.45
C GLN A 2 32.05 -1.98 4.42
N LYS A 3 31.62 -3.20 4.15
CA LYS A 3 30.18 -3.56 4.05
C LYS A 3 29.48 -3.82 5.40
N ALA A 4 30.24 -4.12 6.45
CA ALA A 4 29.68 -4.34 7.81
C ALA A 4 29.35 -3.03 8.54
N GLY A 5 30.02 -1.94 8.23
CA GLY A 5 29.79 -0.63 8.86
C GLY A 5 28.46 0.03 8.49
N CYS A 6 27.96 -0.19 7.26
CA CYS A 6 26.68 0.36 6.80
C CYS A 6 25.46 -0.30 7.46
N LEU A 7 25.53 -1.62 7.72
CA LEU A 7 24.46 -2.34 8.41
C LEU A 7 24.36 -1.96 9.90
N LEU A 8 25.50 -1.72 10.54
CA LEU A 8 25.54 -1.30 11.94
C LEU A 8 25.02 0.13 12.14
N ALA A 9 25.27 1.04 11.19
CA ALA A 9 24.73 2.40 11.22
C ALA A 9 23.23 2.45 11.06
N LEU A 10 22.63 1.55 10.28
CA LEU A 10 21.18 1.45 10.10
C LEU A 10 20.46 0.98 11.36
N VAL A 11 21.10 0.12 12.17
CA VAL A 11 20.53 -0.41 13.42
C VAL A 11 20.58 0.60 14.55
N LEU A 12 21.55 1.52 14.56
CA LEU A 12 21.75 2.51 15.63
C LEU A 12 20.78 3.72 15.55
N PHE A 13 20.13 3.96 14.42
CA PHE A 13 19.14 5.04 14.30
C PHE A 13 17.79 4.73 14.96
N PHE A 14 17.54 3.50 15.41
CA PHE A 14 16.27 3.08 15.99
C PHE A 14 16.17 3.10 17.52
N SER A 15 17.18 3.59 18.23
CA SER A 15 17.22 3.55 19.70
C SER A 15 16.80 4.86 20.40
N VAL A 16 15.81 5.59 19.86
CA VAL A 16 15.20 6.71 20.60
C VAL A 16 14.05 6.19 21.46
N ALA A 17 14.25 6.15 22.77
CA ALA A 17 13.23 5.83 23.75
C ALA A 17 12.05 6.82 23.64
N GLY A 18 10.97 6.40 22.98
CA GLY A 18 9.74 7.17 22.84
C GLY A 18 8.77 6.85 23.96
N ALA A 19 8.23 7.85 24.64
CA ALA A 19 7.05 7.71 25.49
C ALA A 19 5.95 7.01 24.71
N ALA A 20 5.29 6.01 25.33
CA ALA A 20 4.29 5.16 24.70
C ALA A 20 3.22 5.99 24.01
N GLN A 21 3.21 5.97 22.70
CA GLN A 21 2.14 6.55 21.89
C GLN A 21 0.91 5.65 22.07
N GLN A 22 -0.22 6.22 22.46
CA GLN A 22 -1.46 5.45 22.47
C GLN A 22 -1.71 4.92 21.06
N THR A 23 -1.68 3.59 20.90
CA THR A 23 -1.92 2.94 19.63
C THR A 23 -3.39 3.13 19.25
N PRO A 24 -3.72 3.78 18.13
CA PRO A 24 -5.10 3.88 17.68
C PRO A 24 -5.65 2.47 17.44
N LYS A 25 -6.95 2.26 17.72
CA LYS A 25 -7.58 0.95 17.45
C LYS A 25 -7.72 0.73 15.95
N VAL A 26 -8.19 1.76 15.24
CA VAL A 26 -8.43 1.74 13.79
C VAL A 26 -7.75 2.93 13.14
N GLU A 27 -7.14 2.68 11.98
CA GLU A 27 -6.58 3.70 11.09
C GLU A 27 -7.21 3.55 9.72
N VAL A 28 -7.76 4.64 9.17
CA VAL A 28 -8.36 4.66 7.83
C VAL A 28 -7.53 5.59 6.95
N PHE A 29 -6.99 5.06 5.88
CA PHE A 29 -6.27 5.81 4.85
C PHE A 29 -7.18 6.08 3.67
N ALA A 30 -7.05 7.28 3.09
CA ALA A 30 -7.61 7.63 1.80
C ALA A 30 -6.65 8.55 1.05
N GLY A 31 -6.41 8.26 -0.23
CA GLY A 31 -5.45 9.04 -1.00
C GLY A 31 -5.42 8.72 -2.50
N TYR A 32 -4.54 9.45 -3.17
CA TYR A 32 -4.19 9.23 -4.57
C TYR A 32 -3.28 8.02 -4.71
N SER A 33 -3.43 7.30 -5.80
CA SER A 33 -2.62 6.13 -6.11
C SER A 33 -2.24 6.10 -7.59
N HIS A 34 -0.96 5.85 -7.83
CA HIS A 34 -0.38 5.63 -9.15
C HIS A 34 0.03 4.17 -9.28
N PHE A 35 -0.39 3.53 -10.36
CA PHE A 35 -0.16 2.11 -10.61
C PHE A 35 0.64 1.93 -11.89
N LEU A 36 1.84 1.38 -11.74
CA LEU A 36 2.75 1.01 -12.81
C LEU A 36 2.53 -0.47 -13.10
N ALA A 37 1.85 -0.77 -14.21
CA ALA A 37 1.64 -2.14 -14.66
C ALA A 37 2.72 -2.52 -15.67
N ASP A 38 3.36 -3.66 -15.48
CA ASP A 38 4.32 -4.24 -16.42
C ASP A 38 3.71 -5.46 -17.11
N LEU A 39 3.54 -5.36 -18.41
CA LEU A 39 2.99 -6.39 -19.27
C LEU A 39 3.99 -6.69 -20.40
N ASN A 40 4.83 -7.72 -20.23
CA ASN A 40 5.74 -8.21 -21.27
C ASN A 40 6.40 -7.08 -22.09
N ASP A 41 7.39 -6.41 -21.47
CA ASP A 41 8.15 -5.29 -22.06
C ASP A 41 7.34 -4.02 -22.40
N THR A 42 6.10 -3.95 -21.92
CA THR A 42 5.24 -2.79 -22.12
C THR A 42 4.70 -2.30 -20.78
N SER A 43 5.29 -1.26 -20.23
CA SER A 43 4.77 -0.59 -19.04
C SER A 43 3.71 0.44 -19.39
N PHE A 44 2.67 0.55 -18.56
CA PHE A 44 1.67 1.59 -18.65
C PHE A 44 1.25 2.08 -17.26
N ASN A 45 0.92 3.35 -17.20
CA ASN A 45 0.57 4.04 -15.98
C ASN A 45 -0.95 4.16 -15.87
N LEU A 46 -1.48 3.89 -14.69
CA LEU A 46 -2.87 4.11 -14.33
C LEU A 46 -2.93 4.97 -13.08
N ASP A 47 -3.83 5.92 -13.06
CA ASP A 47 -4.05 6.82 -11.94
C ASP A 47 -5.38 6.49 -11.25
N GLY A 48 -5.43 6.70 -9.93
CA GLY A 48 -6.62 6.32 -9.21
C GLY A 48 -6.65 6.71 -7.75
N VAL A 49 -7.50 6.02 -7.01
CA VAL A 49 -7.69 6.21 -5.58
C VAL A 49 -7.41 4.93 -4.82
N HIS A 50 -6.92 5.11 -3.61
CA HIS A 50 -6.60 4.05 -2.68
C HIS A 50 -7.20 4.36 -1.32
N VAL A 51 -7.91 3.39 -0.76
CA VAL A 51 -8.50 3.45 0.59
C VAL A 51 -8.11 2.18 1.33
N SER A 52 -7.69 2.31 2.59
CA SER A 52 -7.46 1.14 3.44
C SER A 52 -7.92 1.37 4.87
N ALA A 53 -8.28 0.28 5.54
CA ALA A 53 -8.64 0.28 6.95
C ALA A 53 -7.76 -0.73 7.69
N ALA A 54 -7.00 -0.25 8.68
CA ALA A 54 -6.15 -1.09 9.50
C ALA A 54 -6.71 -1.17 10.92
N GLU A 55 -6.89 -2.38 11.45
CA GLU A 55 -7.16 -2.63 12.86
C GLU A 55 -5.86 -3.05 13.56
N ASN A 56 -5.48 -2.30 14.60
CA ASN A 56 -4.27 -2.57 15.37
C ASN A 56 -4.59 -3.48 16.55
N LEU A 57 -4.05 -4.69 16.54
CA LEU A 57 -4.16 -5.67 17.62
C LEU A 57 -3.33 -5.24 18.83
N ASN A 58 -2.12 -4.75 18.56
CA ASN A 58 -1.20 -4.19 19.56
C ASN A 58 -0.40 -3.03 18.97
N SER A 59 0.69 -2.60 19.64
CA SER A 59 1.50 -1.45 19.21
C SER A 59 2.27 -1.66 17.90
N TRP A 60 2.51 -2.89 17.48
CA TRP A 60 3.33 -3.21 16.32
C TRP A 60 2.63 -4.09 15.27
N LEU A 61 1.59 -4.83 15.65
CA LEU A 61 0.88 -5.76 14.78
C LEU A 61 -0.57 -5.33 14.59
N GLY A 62 -1.06 -5.41 13.37
CA GLY A 62 -2.45 -5.23 12.98
C GLY A 62 -2.80 -6.03 11.73
N GLY A 63 -4.06 -5.96 11.36
CA GLY A 63 -4.57 -6.39 10.05
C GLY A 63 -4.97 -5.18 9.23
N VAL A 64 -4.82 -5.22 7.92
CA VAL A 64 -5.26 -4.17 7.02
C VAL A 64 -6.11 -4.74 5.89
N LEU A 65 -7.26 -4.11 5.65
CA LEU A 65 -8.10 -4.28 4.47
C LEU A 65 -7.79 -3.14 3.51
N ASP A 66 -7.46 -3.48 2.28
CA ASP A 66 -6.95 -2.57 1.25
C ASP A 66 -7.85 -2.63 0.03
N PHE A 67 -8.25 -1.48 -0.48
CA PHE A 67 -9.02 -1.32 -1.70
C PHE A 67 -8.41 -0.23 -2.57
N SER A 68 -8.20 -0.52 -3.85
CA SER A 68 -7.78 0.50 -4.81
C SER A 68 -8.48 0.35 -6.16
N THR A 69 -8.64 1.47 -6.86
CA THR A 69 -9.15 1.48 -8.23
C THR A 69 -8.32 2.46 -9.05
N HIS A 70 -7.93 2.02 -10.25
CA HIS A 70 -7.07 2.80 -11.16
C HIS A 70 -7.67 2.78 -12.57
N TYR A 71 -7.51 3.89 -13.26
CA TYR A 71 -8.04 4.13 -14.60
C TYR A 71 -6.94 4.68 -15.50
N GLY A 72 -6.98 4.31 -16.77
CA GLY A 72 -6.12 4.87 -17.79
C GLY A 72 -6.62 4.54 -19.17
N THR A 73 -6.13 5.26 -20.17
CA THR A 73 -6.45 5.02 -21.57
C THR A 73 -5.16 4.81 -22.32
N ARG A 74 -5.09 3.73 -23.13
CA ARG A 74 -3.95 3.43 -23.97
C ARG A 74 -4.42 3.02 -25.37
N ALA A 75 -3.89 3.70 -26.39
CA ALA A 75 -4.23 3.44 -27.79
C ALA A 75 -5.76 3.32 -28.05
N GLY A 76 -6.56 4.17 -27.39
CA GLY A 76 -8.03 4.16 -27.52
C GLY A 76 -8.73 3.08 -26.68
N VAL A 77 -8.00 2.25 -25.94
CA VAL A 77 -8.55 1.24 -25.00
C VAL A 77 -8.60 1.83 -23.61
N ASN A 78 -9.77 1.84 -22.98
CA ASN A 78 -9.94 2.20 -21.59
C ASN A 78 -9.61 0.99 -20.71
N VAL A 79 -8.67 1.17 -19.79
CA VAL A 79 -8.25 0.14 -18.84
C VAL A 79 -8.67 0.57 -17.45
N ASN A 80 -9.29 -0.34 -16.70
CA ASN A 80 -9.64 -0.16 -15.30
C ASN A 80 -9.13 -1.36 -14.49
N THR A 81 -8.51 -1.08 -13.35
CA THR A 81 -8.05 -2.10 -12.42
C THR A 81 -8.60 -1.81 -11.04
N GLN A 82 -9.23 -2.80 -10.42
CA GLN A 82 -9.73 -2.74 -9.05
C GLN A 82 -9.08 -3.85 -8.23
N SER A 83 -8.64 -3.55 -7.02
CA SER A 83 -8.09 -4.54 -6.10
C SER A 83 -8.80 -4.49 -4.76
N ILE A 84 -8.99 -5.67 -4.16
CA ILE A 84 -9.39 -5.84 -2.77
C ILE A 84 -8.47 -6.88 -2.15
N MET A 85 -7.75 -6.48 -1.11
CA MET A 85 -6.76 -7.31 -0.46
C MET A 85 -6.82 -7.17 1.05
N TYR A 86 -6.36 -8.20 1.76
CA TYR A 86 -6.28 -8.22 3.22
C TYR A 86 -4.95 -8.86 3.63
N GLY A 87 -4.42 -8.45 4.79
CA GLY A 87 -3.24 -9.11 5.35
C GLY A 87 -2.68 -8.46 6.60
N PRO A 88 -1.59 -9.02 7.15
CA PRO A 88 -0.90 -8.48 8.30
C PRO A 88 -0.16 -7.17 7.97
N ARG A 89 -0.17 -6.28 8.95
CA ARG A 89 0.57 -5.01 8.94
C ARG A 89 1.43 -4.91 10.19
N PHE A 90 2.68 -4.52 10.01
CA PHE A 90 3.67 -4.33 11.06
C PHE A 90 4.05 -2.86 11.12
N ALA A 91 3.77 -2.19 12.23
CA ALA A 91 4.00 -0.76 12.40
C ALA A 91 5.05 -0.50 13.50
N TYR A 92 6.01 0.36 13.20
CA TYR A 92 7.03 0.77 14.16
C TYR A 92 6.68 2.16 14.75
N ARG A 93 6.17 2.18 16.00
CA ARG A 93 5.60 3.37 16.65
C ARG A 93 6.45 3.95 17.78
N LYS A 94 7.77 3.79 17.72
CA LYS A 94 8.65 4.39 18.74
C LYS A 94 8.84 5.91 18.56
N SER A 95 8.71 6.41 17.33
CA SER A 95 8.76 7.85 17.06
C SER A 95 7.40 8.51 17.27
N LYS A 96 7.38 9.70 17.88
CA LYS A 96 6.14 10.49 18.04
C LYS A 96 5.68 11.16 16.75
N ALA A 97 6.60 11.40 15.81
CA ALA A 97 6.33 12.13 14.57
C ALA A 97 6.09 11.20 13.38
N VAL A 98 6.84 10.11 13.28
CA VAL A 98 6.88 9.24 12.09
C VAL A 98 6.56 7.80 12.47
N THR A 99 5.71 7.16 11.69
CA THR A 99 5.35 5.75 11.84
C THR A 99 5.62 5.03 10.52
N PRO A 100 6.79 4.41 10.34
CA PRO A 100 7.00 3.47 9.25
C PRO A 100 6.25 2.17 9.53
N SER A 101 5.70 1.57 8.49
CA SER A 101 5.04 0.26 8.56
C SER A 101 5.33 -0.57 7.32
N ALA A 102 5.18 -1.88 7.45
CA ALA A 102 5.26 -2.84 6.35
C ALA A 102 4.05 -3.77 6.38
N HIS A 103 3.65 -4.28 5.23
CA HIS A 103 2.53 -5.21 5.14
C HIS A 103 2.75 -6.25 4.05
N ALA A 104 2.03 -7.37 4.20
CA ALA A 104 1.90 -8.39 3.17
C ALA A 104 0.42 -8.68 2.97
N LEU A 105 -0.08 -8.52 1.74
CA LEU A 105 -1.48 -8.57 1.39
C LEU A 105 -1.75 -9.69 0.40
N PHE A 106 -2.93 -10.28 0.49
CA PHE A 106 -3.44 -11.25 -0.48
C PHE A 106 -4.91 -10.97 -0.77
N GLY A 107 -5.34 -11.23 -1.97
CA GLY A 107 -6.71 -10.95 -2.37
C GLY A 107 -6.95 -11.10 -3.86
N ALA A 108 -7.85 -10.27 -4.39
CA ALA A 108 -8.26 -10.32 -5.78
C ALA A 108 -8.04 -8.98 -6.47
N VAL A 109 -7.65 -9.08 -7.74
CA VAL A 109 -7.59 -7.96 -8.68
C VAL A 109 -8.55 -8.25 -9.83
N ARG A 110 -9.38 -7.27 -10.15
CA ARG A 110 -10.22 -7.24 -11.35
C ARG A 110 -9.61 -6.27 -12.34
N GLY A 111 -9.19 -6.78 -13.49
CA GLY A 111 -8.84 -5.98 -14.65
C GLY A 111 -10.00 -5.93 -15.63
N SER A 112 -10.31 -4.77 -16.19
CA SER A 112 -11.24 -4.63 -17.30
C SER A 112 -10.64 -3.74 -18.38
N ALA A 113 -10.86 -4.16 -19.65
CA ALA A 113 -10.48 -3.39 -20.81
C ALA A 113 -11.70 -3.22 -21.72
N GLY A 114 -11.94 -1.99 -22.18
CA GLY A 114 -13.08 -1.65 -23.04
C GLY A 114 -12.62 -0.94 -24.30
N TYR A 115 -13.09 -1.42 -25.46
CA TYR A 115 -12.90 -0.81 -26.78
C TYR A 115 -14.20 -0.86 -27.57
N ALA A 116 -14.60 0.28 -28.14
CA ALA A 116 -15.79 0.38 -29.03
C ALA A 116 -17.08 -0.26 -28.46
N GLY A 117 -17.35 -0.12 -27.14
CA GLY A 117 -18.56 -0.62 -26.49
C GLY A 117 -18.50 -2.09 -26.06
N ILE A 118 -17.41 -2.80 -26.32
CA ILE A 118 -17.16 -4.18 -25.85
C ILE A 118 -16.26 -4.09 -24.63
N SER A 119 -16.68 -4.64 -23.49
CA SER A 119 -15.86 -4.70 -22.26
C SER A 119 -15.60 -6.15 -21.87
N MET A 120 -14.35 -6.46 -21.56
CA MET A 120 -13.93 -7.73 -20.99
C MET A 120 -13.41 -7.50 -19.59
N SER A 121 -13.83 -8.31 -18.62
CA SER A 121 -13.31 -8.24 -17.25
C SER A 121 -12.86 -9.62 -16.78
N ASN A 122 -11.80 -9.65 -15.99
CA ASN A 122 -11.23 -10.87 -15.45
C ASN A 122 -10.78 -10.67 -14.01
N TYR A 123 -11.07 -11.65 -13.15
CA TYR A 123 -10.62 -11.67 -11.76
C TYR A 123 -9.39 -12.55 -11.62
N ARG A 124 -8.42 -12.12 -10.83
CA ARG A 124 -7.20 -12.86 -10.56
C ARG A 124 -6.81 -12.74 -9.09
N PHE A 125 -6.22 -13.81 -8.58
CA PHE A 125 -5.57 -13.77 -7.28
C PHE A 125 -4.31 -12.91 -7.35
N ALA A 126 -4.12 -12.08 -6.33
CA ALA A 126 -2.97 -11.20 -6.21
C ALA A 126 -2.35 -11.30 -4.83
N VAL A 127 -1.03 -11.12 -4.78
CA VAL A 127 -0.25 -10.96 -3.56
C VAL A 127 0.50 -9.65 -3.68
N ALA A 128 0.53 -8.86 -2.60
CA ALA A 128 1.31 -7.65 -2.53
C ALA A 128 2.17 -7.63 -1.27
N ALA A 129 3.36 -7.06 -1.38
CA ALA A 129 4.21 -6.74 -0.25
C ALA A 129 4.66 -5.30 -0.38
N GLY A 130 4.58 -4.54 0.70
CA GLY A 130 4.88 -3.13 0.65
C GLY A 130 5.17 -2.51 2.00
N GLY A 131 5.36 -1.20 1.96
CA GLY A 131 5.58 -0.39 3.15
C GLY A 131 5.08 1.03 2.98
N GLU A 132 4.83 1.67 4.10
CA GLU A 132 4.37 3.05 4.16
C GLU A 132 5.07 3.85 5.24
N ILE A 133 5.09 5.18 5.05
CA ILE A 133 5.62 6.15 6.01
C ILE A 133 4.53 7.18 6.28
N ASP A 134 4.02 7.16 7.51
CA ASP A 134 3.03 8.12 7.99
C ASP A 134 3.68 9.18 8.89
N VAL A 135 3.47 10.46 8.57
CA VAL A 135 3.92 11.60 9.37
C VAL A 135 2.72 12.16 10.13
N ARG A 136 2.85 12.24 11.45
CA ARG A 136 1.78 12.71 12.34
C ARG A 136 1.57 14.21 12.19
N ILE A 137 0.34 14.61 11.87
CA ILE A 137 -0.09 16.02 11.89
C ILE A 137 -0.65 16.37 13.28
N ASN A 138 -1.55 15.52 13.80
CA ASN A 138 -2.14 15.68 15.14
C ASN A 138 -2.51 14.30 15.74
N ALA A 139 -3.26 14.29 16.84
CA ALA A 139 -3.64 13.04 17.51
C ALA A 139 -4.55 12.14 16.65
N ARG A 140 -5.34 12.72 15.74
CA ARG A 140 -6.35 12.01 14.93
C ARG A 140 -6.00 11.91 13.45
N VAL A 141 -5.03 12.69 12.95
CA VAL A 141 -4.69 12.76 11.53
C VAL A 141 -3.19 12.62 11.34
N ALA A 142 -2.80 11.81 10.37
CA ALA A 142 -1.45 11.74 9.82
C ALA A 142 -1.50 11.89 8.29
N PHE A 143 -0.38 12.26 7.72
CA PHE A 143 -0.17 12.28 6.29
C PHE A 143 0.71 11.10 5.91
N ARG A 144 0.23 10.24 5.01
CA ARG A 144 1.04 9.19 4.38
C ARG A 144 1.84 9.81 3.27
N VAL A 145 3.12 10.01 3.53
CA VAL A 145 4.04 10.61 2.56
C VAL A 145 4.19 9.71 1.35
N ILE A 146 4.36 8.42 1.61
CA ILE A 146 4.49 7.40 0.58
C ILE A 146 4.00 6.05 1.12
N GLN A 147 3.31 5.31 0.28
CA GLN A 147 3.15 3.87 0.35
C GLN A 147 3.61 3.29 -0.97
N ALA A 148 4.46 2.28 -0.94
CA ALA A 148 4.94 1.58 -2.12
C ALA A 148 4.68 0.08 -1.96
N ASP A 149 3.97 -0.50 -2.93
CA ASP A 149 3.53 -1.89 -2.93
C ASP A 149 3.98 -2.57 -4.21
N TYR A 150 4.74 -3.64 -4.06
CA TYR A 150 5.03 -4.56 -5.13
C TYR A 150 3.92 -5.60 -5.20
N MET A 151 3.21 -5.64 -6.33
CA MET A 151 2.03 -6.49 -6.54
C MET A 151 2.31 -7.54 -7.62
N MET A 152 2.23 -8.81 -7.23
CA MET A 152 2.29 -9.95 -8.15
C MET A 152 0.89 -10.42 -8.49
N THR A 153 0.57 -10.47 -9.78
CA THR A 153 -0.65 -11.07 -10.31
C THR A 153 -0.32 -12.15 -11.32
N ARG A 154 -1.16 -13.18 -11.42
CA ARG A 154 -1.04 -14.21 -12.46
C ARG A 154 -2.16 -14.06 -13.46
N PHE A 155 -1.84 -13.65 -14.69
CA PHE A 155 -2.76 -13.61 -15.82
C PHE A 155 -2.37 -14.69 -16.84
N LEU A 156 -3.30 -15.62 -17.18
CA LEU A 156 -3.12 -16.66 -18.21
C LEU A 156 -1.76 -17.41 -18.10
N ASN A 157 -1.37 -17.82 -16.87
CA ASN A 157 -0.08 -18.44 -16.55
C ASN A 157 1.16 -17.52 -16.71
N LEU A 158 0.97 -16.24 -17.05
CA LEU A 158 2.03 -15.25 -17.06
C LEU A 158 2.04 -14.49 -15.72
N ARG A 159 3.22 -14.38 -15.14
CA ARG A 159 3.46 -13.55 -13.96
C ARG A 159 3.54 -12.10 -14.41
N GLN A 160 2.81 -11.24 -13.74
CA GLN A 160 2.89 -9.79 -13.90
C GLN A 160 3.38 -9.18 -12.60
N ASP A 161 4.38 -8.35 -12.73
CA ASP A 161 5.00 -7.62 -11.64
C ASP A 161 4.61 -6.15 -11.76
N ASN A 162 3.85 -5.64 -10.77
CA ASN A 162 3.33 -4.30 -10.82
C ASN A 162 3.80 -3.53 -9.58
N LEU A 163 3.97 -2.21 -9.72
CA LEU A 163 4.29 -1.31 -8.63
C LEU A 163 3.13 -0.33 -8.42
N ARG A 164 2.64 -0.25 -7.18
CA ARG A 164 1.66 0.77 -6.77
C ARG A 164 2.33 1.75 -5.82
N VAL A 165 2.17 3.05 -6.07
CA VAL A 165 2.64 4.12 -5.19
C VAL A 165 1.45 4.98 -4.80
N SER A 166 1.29 5.26 -3.51
CA SER A 166 0.15 6.02 -2.99
C SER A 166 0.58 7.07 -1.98
N THR A 167 -0.18 8.16 -1.90
CA THR A 167 -0.02 9.24 -0.91
C THR A 167 -1.39 9.78 -0.49
N GLY A 168 -1.52 10.31 0.74
CA GLY A 168 -2.81 10.81 1.23
C GLY A 168 -2.89 10.95 2.73
N PHE A 169 -4.10 10.91 3.27
CA PHE A 169 -4.35 11.14 4.69
C PHE A 169 -4.76 9.86 5.41
N VAL A 170 -4.32 9.75 6.67
CA VAL A 170 -4.65 8.67 7.61
C VAL A 170 -5.43 9.25 8.77
N PHE A 171 -6.65 8.77 8.97
CA PHE A 171 -7.51 9.12 10.10
C PHE A 171 -7.38 8.04 11.18
N ARG A 172 -7.11 8.46 12.41
CA ARG A 172 -6.79 7.61 13.55
C ARG A 172 -7.91 7.66 14.57
N PHE A 173 -8.47 6.49 14.89
CA PHE A 173 -9.53 6.33 15.87
C PHE A 173 -8.97 5.66 17.13
N PRO A 174 -9.11 6.27 18.31
CA PRO A 174 -8.59 5.71 19.56
C PRO A 174 -9.35 4.45 19.96
N ARG A 175 -8.79 3.70 20.92
CA ARG A 175 -9.56 2.69 21.67
C ARG A 175 -10.54 3.42 22.59
N TRP A 176 -11.77 2.98 22.56
CA TRP A 176 -12.81 3.39 23.52
C TRP A 176 -12.58 2.69 24.86
#